data_cdcf339fb9ed62e3829cfa1ba58bbb1a
#
_entry.id   cdcf339fb9ed62e3829cfa1ba58bbb1a
#
_cell.length_a   1.000
_cell.length_b   1.000
_cell.length_c   1.000
_cell.angle_alpha   90.00
_cell.angle_beta   90.00
_cell.angle_gamma   90.00
#
_symmetry.space_group_name_H-M   'P 1'
#
loop_
_entity.id
_entity.type
_entity.pdbx_description
1 polymer ?
#
loop_
_entity_poly.entity_id
_entity_poly.type
_entity_poly.pdbx_seq_one_letter_code
_entity_poly.pdbx_strand_id
1 'polypeptide(L)'
;MKSGIISKSFILFWLVTNSVLLFSQTAGKKIPSEYKNLVNPYATDPKAVKTGYKIYQKACWNCHGDNGSGNGPQSKEIKTKVASFRDPVVMGRTDGELLWWIQTGGNDMESFKKSLTEEDIWMVVTYIRKTQAENN
;
A
#
# COMPACT_ATOMS: atom_id res chain seq x y z
N MET A 1 5.31 67.66 13.37
CA MET A 1 4.63 66.37 13.61
C MET A 1 4.21 65.83 12.28
N LYS A 2 4.87 64.79 11.73
CA LYS A 2 4.50 64.13 10.46
C LYS A 2 4.03 62.71 10.81
N SER A 3 2.74 62.47 10.71
CA SER A 3 2.12 61.16 10.89
C SER A 3 2.41 60.30 9.63
N GLY A 4 3.15 59.25 9.82
CA GLY A 4 3.41 58.27 8.76
C GLY A 4 2.17 57.41 8.45
N ILE A 5 1.68 57.53 7.24
CA ILE A 5 0.60 56.68 6.69
C ILE A 5 1.26 55.34 6.39
N ILE A 6 1.07 54.36 7.24
CA ILE A 6 1.43 52.97 6.91
C ILE A 6 0.40 52.46 5.93
N SER A 7 0.81 52.31 4.69
CA SER A 7 -0.04 51.85 3.59
C SER A 7 -0.66 50.48 3.89
N LYS A 8 -1.99 50.44 3.90
CA LYS A 8 -2.80 49.18 4.06
C LYS A 8 -2.50 48.12 3.02
N SER A 9 -1.79 48.45 1.94
CA SER A 9 -1.40 47.54 0.89
C SER A 9 -0.33 46.52 1.30
N PHE A 10 0.52 46.81 2.30
CA PHE A 10 1.54 45.88 2.77
C PHE A 10 1.00 44.74 3.62
N ILE A 11 -0.12 44.96 4.29
CA ILE A 11 -0.73 43.92 5.16
C ILE A 11 -1.45 42.86 4.32
N LEU A 12 -2.03 43.22 3.18
CA LEU A 12 -2.72 42.26 2.31
C LEU A 12 -1.74 41.32 1.58
N PHE A 13 -0.54 41.80 1.25
CA PHE A 13 0.46 40.98 0.56
C PHE A 13 1.06 39.88 1.47
N TRP A 14 1.16 40.16 2.77
CA TRP A 14 1.73 39.22 3.74
C TRP A 14 0.79 38.06 4.11
N LEU A 15 -0.53 38.23 3.95
CA LEU A 15 -1.53 37.19 4.24
C LEU A 15 -1.71 36.19 3.13
N VAL A 16 -1.34 36.53 1.89
CA VAL A 16 -1.49 35.64 0.73
C VAL A 16 -0.34 34.63 0.62
N THR A 17 0.86 34.97 1.13
CA THR A 17 2.05 34.10 1.02
C THR A 17 2.09 32.96 2.04
N ASN A 18 1.25 32.97 3.10
CA ASN A 18 1.23 31.92 4.09
C ASN A 18 0.24 30.77 3.80
N SER A 19 -0.56 30.86 2.74
CA SER A 19 -1.57 29.83 2.42
C SER A 19 -1.06 28.70 1.55
N VAL A 20 0.20 28.69 1.12
CA VAL A 20 0.70 27.72 0.14
C VAL A 20 1.46 26.54 0.77
N LEU A 21 1.68 26.52 2.09
CA LEU A 21 2.53 25.52 2.76
C LEU A 21 1.77 24.39 3.49
N LEU A 22 0.47 24.24 3.29
CA LEU A 22 -0.30 23.15 3.92
C LEU A 22 -0.68 22.01 2.98
N PHE A 23 -0.11 21.95 1.78
CA PHE A 23 -0.34 20.85 0.85
C PHE A 23 0.90 19.96 0.77
N SER A 24 1.15 19.17 1.77
CA SER A 24 1.91 17.93 1.60
C SER A 24 2.13 17.23 2.93
N GLN A 25 1.26 16.33 3.33
CA GLN A 25 1.65 15.21 4.19
C GLN A 25 0.61 14.08 4.14
N THR A 26 0.29 13.62 2.96
CA THR A 26 -0.04 12.21 2.77
C THR A 26 1.20 11.53 2.20
N ALA A 27 2.29 11.60 2.92
CA ALA A 27 3.47 10.81 2.59
C ALA A 27 3.10 9.34 2.83
N GLY A 28 2.65 8.68 1.80
CA GLY A 28 2.47 7.24 1.79
C GLY A 28 3.76 6.59 2.31
N LYS A 29 3.63 5.54 3.10
CA LYS A 29 4.74 4.81 3.70
C LYS A 29 5.79 4.50 2.62
N LYS A 30 7.00 5.06 2.74
CA LYS A 30 8.06 4.90 1.74
C LYS A 30 8.65 3.51 1.82
N ILE A 31 8.59 2.75 0.73
CA ILE A 31 9.22 1.44 0.64
C ILE A 31 10.73 1.64 0.56
N PRO A 32 11.53 0.96 1.40
CA PRO A 32 12.98 0.99 1.28
C PRO A 32 13.47 0.46 -0.06
N SER A 33 14.50 1.10 -0.63
CA SER A 33 14.97 0.81 -1.98
C SER A 33 15.51 -0.61 -2.15
N GLU A 34 16.03 -1.21 -1.09
CA GLU A 34 16.54 -2.59 -1.07
C GLU A 34 15.46 -3.63 -1.41
N TYR A 35 14.20 -3.37 -1.05
CA TYR A 35 13.09 -4.27 -1.41
C TYR A 35 12.76 -4.28 -2.90
N LYS A 36 13.00 -3.17 -3.59
CA LYS A 36 12.63 -3.04 -5.00
C LYS A 36 13.30 -4.07 -5.91
N ASN A 37 14.53 -4.46 -5.57
CA ASN A 37 15.34 -5.36 -6.39
C ASN A 37 15.32 -6.82 -5.90
N LEU A 38 14.55 -7.11 -4.85
CA LEU A 38 14.41 -8.50 -4.37
C LEU A 38 13.68 -9.34 -5.41
N VAL A 39 14.22 -10.51 -5.69
CA VAL A 39 13.65 -11.50 -6.59
C VAL A 39 12.91 -12.55 -5.77
N ASN A 40 11.67 -12.83 -6.14
CA ASN A 40 10.90 -13.88 -5.50
C ASN A 40 11.46 -15.26 -5.87
N PRO A 41 12.01 -16.02 -4.91
CA PRO A 41 12.60 -17.32 -5.21
C PRO A 41 11.59 -18.40 -5.60
N TYR A 42 10.29 -18.12 -5.41
CA TYR A 42 9.19 -19.04 -5.67
C TYR A 42 8.31 -18.62 -6.87
N ALA A 43 8.70 -17.63 -7.64
CA ALA A 43 7.87 -17.02 -8.69
C ALA A 43 7.32 -18.01 -9.72
N THR A 44 8.06 -19.08 -10.01
CA THR A 44 7.70 -20.11 -11.01
C THR A 44 7.32 -21.46 -10.39
N ASP A 45 7.26 -21.57 -9.06
CA ASP A 45 6.94 -22.83 -8.37
C ASP A 45 5.43 -23.04 -8.23
N PRO A 46 4.83 -24.07 -8.91
CA PRO A 46 3.41 -24.37 -8.77
C PRO A 46 2.99 -24.78 -7.35
N LYS A 47 3.93 -25.35 -6.57
CA LYS A 47 3.68 -25.71 -5.18
C LYS A 47 3.55 -24.47 -4.31
N ALA A 48 4.35 -23.44 -4.59
CA ALA A 48 4.27 -22.15 -3.91
C ALA A 48 2.93 -21.46 -4.16
N VAL A 49 2.38 -21.51 -5.36
CA VAL A 49 1.02 -21.01 -5.65
C VAL A 49 -0.01 -21.66 -4.74
N LYS A 50 0.03 -23.01 -4.62
CA LYS A 50 -0.92 -23.77 -3.80
C LYS A 50 -0.77 -23.46 -2.31
N THR A 51 0.47 -23.32 -1.82
CA THR A 51 0.75 -22.98 -0.43
C THR A 51 0.35 -21.54 -0.14
N GLY A 52 0.71 -20.61 -1.02
CA GLY A 52 0.33 -19.20 -0.94
C GLY A 52 -1.19 -19.01 -0.91
N TYR A 53 -1.94 -19.76 -1.71
CA TYR A 53 -3.40 -19.78 -1.64
C TYR A 53 -3.92 -20.17 -0.25
N LYS A 54 -3.37 -21.25 0.33
CA LYS A 54 -3.80 -21.71 1.68
C LYS A 54 -3.52 -20.66 2.75
N ILE A 55 -2.38 -19.97 2.67
CA ILE A 55 -2.03 -18.89 3.60
C ILE A 55 -2.98 -17.71 3.38
N TYR A 56 -3.20 -17.33 2.11
CA TYR A 56 -4.10 -16.26 1.72
C TYR A 56 -5.52 -16.47 2.29
N GLN A 57 -6.06 -17.67 2.16
CA GLN A 57 -7.39 -18.02 2.69
C GLN A 57 -7.49 -17.85 4.22
N LYS A 58 -6.39 -18.03 4.93
CA LYS A 58 -6.38 -17.90 6.40
C LYS A 58 -6.14 -16.46 6.88
N ALA A 59 -5.30 -15.71 6.17
CA ALA A 59 -4.75 -14.45 6.66
C ALA A 59 -5.21 -13.21 5.88
N CYS A 60 -5.66 -13.36 4.63
CA CYS A 60 -5.86 -12.22 3.73
C CYS A 60 -7.30 -12.12 3.20
N TRP A 61 -7.94 -13.28 2.96
CA TRP A 61 -9.25 -13.41 2.31
C TRP A 61 -10.32 -12.51 2.94
N ASN A 62 -10.34 -12.41 4.25
CA ASN A 62 -11.40 -11.73 4.98
C ASN A 62 -11.55 -10.24 4.58
N CYS A 63 -10.45 -9.60 4.19
CA CYS A 63 -10.43 -8.23 3.68
C CYS A 63 -10.33 -8.20 2.15
N HIS A 64 -9.47 -9.03 1.55
CA HIS A 64 -9.18 -8.96 0.12
C HIS A 64 -10.16 -9.72 -0.78
N GLY A 65 -10.99 -10.63 -0.23
CA GLY A 65 -11.96 -11.44 -0.97
C GLY A 65 -11.33 -12.62 -1.72
N ASP A 66 -12.14 -13.42 -2.40
CA ASP A 66 -11.71 -14.69 -3.01
C ASP A 66 -10.67 -14.51 -4.11
N ASN A 67 -10.75 -13.42 -4.86
CA ASN A 67 -9.92 -13.14 -6.02
C ASN A 67 -9.07 -11.86 -5.88
N GLY A 68 -8.89 -11.38 -4.66
CA GLY A 68 -8.12 -10.16 -4.40
C GLY A 68 -8.76 -8.87 -4.90
N SER A 69 -10.08 -8.83 -5.05
CA SER A 69 -10.81 -7.64 -5.49
C SER A 69 -11.01 -6.58 -4.40
N GLY A 70 -10.59 -6.86 -3.16
CA GLY A 70 -10.80 -5.95 -2.03
C GLY A 70 -12.23 -5.94 -1.50
N ASN A 71 -13.00 -6.99 -1.75
CA ASN A 71 -14.42 -7.12 -1.42
C ASN A 71 -14.71 -8.21 -0.38
N GLY A 72 -13.73 -8.57 0.42
CA GLY A 72 -13.93 -9.55 1.49
C GLY A 72 -14.94 -9.07 2.54
N PRO A 73 -15.47 -9.98 3.37
CA PRO A 73 -16.52 -9.65 4.35
C PRO A 73 -16.20 -8.45 5.23
N GLN A 74 -14.97 -8.37 5.73
CA GLN A 74 -14.51 -7.27 6.60
C GLN A 74 -14.18 -5.97 5.86
N SER A 75 -14.11 -5.97 4.52
CA SER A 75 -13.75 -4.76 3.77
C SER A 75 -14.71 -3.59 3.99
N LYS A 76 -15.95 -3.87 4.40
CA LYS A 76 -16.99 -2.86 4.68
C LYS A 76 -16.88 -2.25 6.07
N GLU A 77 -16.16 -2.90 6.97
CA GLU A 77 -16.03 -2.51 8.39
C GLU A 77 -14.80 -1.64 8.64
N ILE A 78 -13.87 -1.62 7.69
CA ILE A 78 -12.62 -0.85 7.78
C ILE A 78 -12.76 0.50 7.07
N LYS A 79 -12.00 1.49 7.56
CA LYS A 79 -12.11 2.89 7.07
C LYS A 79 -11.47 3.07 5.70
N THR A 80 -10.36 2.40 5.46
CA THR A 80 -9.60 2.52 4.21
C THR A 80 -10.12 1.51 3.20
N LYS A 81 -10.36 1.98 1.96
CA LYS A 81 -10.71 1.05 0.87
C LYS A 81 -9.61 0.00 0.70
N VAL A 82 -10.00 -1.28 0.76
CA VAL A 82 -9.08 -2.39 0.50
C VAL A 82 -8.69 -2.37 -0.98
N ALA A 83 -7.39 -2.33 -1.25
CA ALA A 83 -6.88 -2.32 -2.61
C ALA A 83 -7.19 -3.63 -3.32
N SER A 84 -7.62 -3.53 -4.58
CA SER A 84 -7.67 -4.68 -5.47
C SER A 84 -6.25 -5.05 -5.92
N PHE A 85 -5.96 -6.34 -6.03
CA PHE A 85 -4.69 -6.78 -6.60
C PHE A 85 -4.50 -6.33 -8.06
N ARG A 86 -5.58 -5.97 -8.75
CA ARG A 86 -5.58 -5.43 -10.11
C ARG A 86 -5.55 -3.91 -10.20
N ASP A 87 -5.53 -3.22 -9.08
CA ASP A 87 -5.30 -1.77 -9.10
C ASP A 87 -3.93 -1.47 -9.74
N PRO A 88 -3.83 -0.49 -10.66
CA PRO A 88 -2.58 -0.18 -11.36
C PRO A 88 -1.39 0.05 -10.41
N VAL A 89 -1.64 0.63 -9.24
CA VAL A 89 -0.62 0.85 -8.22
C VAL A 89 -0.10 -0.48 -7.65
N VAL A 90 -0.97 -1.47 -7.44
CA VAL A 90 -0.58 -2.80 -6.93
C VAL A 90 0.09 -3.63 -8.02
N MET A 91 -0.44 -3.57 -9.24
CA MET A 91 0.13 -4.24 -10.42
C MET A 91 1.56 -3.75 -10.71
N GLY A 92 1.81 -2.45 -10.55
CA GLY A 92 3.12 -1.83 -10.78
C GLY A 92 4.16 -2.09 -9.68
N ARG A 93 3.79 -2.72 -8.56
CA ARG A 93 4.75 -3.08 -7.50
C ARG A 93 5.62 -4.26 -7.91
N THR A 94 6.90 -4.23 -7.54
CA THR A 94 7.76 -5.41 -7.64
C THR A 94 7.37 -6.45 -6.58
N ASP A 95 7.83 -7.69 -6.73
CA ASP A 95 7.55 -8.74 -5.75
C ASP A 95 8.14 -8.40 -4.38
N GLY A 96 9.34 -7.82 -4.34
CA GLY A 96 9.93 -7.36 -3.09
C GLY A 96 9.16 -6.20 -2.45
N GLU A 97 8.59 -5.30 -3.23
CA GLU A 97 7.72 -4.26 -2.70
C GLU A 97 6.42 -4.85 -2.11
N LEU A 98 5.86 -5.89 -2.72
CA LEU A 98 4.71 -6.61 -2.17
C LEU A 98 5.08 -7.36 -0.89
N LEU A 99 6.25 -8.02 -0.85
CA LEU A 99 6.80 -8.62 0.36
C LEU A 99 6.84 -7.60 1.50
N TRP A 100 7.43 -6.43 1.25
CA TRP A 100 7.55 -5.38 2.26
C TRP A 100 6.19 -4.91 2.78
N TRP A 101 5.21 -4.71 1.88
CA TRP A 101 3.87 -4.30 2.28
C TRP A 101 3.19 -5.34 3.17
N ILE A 102 3.28 -6.62 2.85
CA ILE A 102 2.70 -7.69 3.65
C ILE A 102 3.42 -7.78 5.00
N GLN A 103 4.75 -7.69 5.02
CA GLN A 103 5.52 -7.70 6.27
C GLN A 103 5.16 -6.53 7.18
N THR A 104 5.03 -5.33 6.62
CA THR A 104 4.94 -4.09 7.41
C THR A 104 3.51 -3.66 7.70
N GLY A 105 2.57 -4.06 6.86
CA GLY A 105 1.21 -3.54 6.88
C GLY A 105 1.15 -2.05 6.58
N GLY A 106 0.01 -1.44 6.75
CA GLY A 106 -0.19 0.00 6.60
C GLY A 106 -1.66 0.35 6.47
N ASN A 107 -2.02 1.55 6.89
CA ASN A 107 -3.41 1.94 7.06
C ASN A 107 -4.14 0.93 7.97
N ASP A 108 -5.20 0.30 7.48
CA ASP A 108 -5.95 -0.72 8.23
C ASP A 108 -5.43 -2.15 7.98
N MET A 109 -4.42 -2.33 7.13
CA MET A 109 -3.78 -3.63 6.91
C MET A 109 -2.78 -3.93 8.03
N GLU A 110 -2.95 -5.04 8.72
CA GLU A 110 -2.03 -5.47 9.77
C GLU A 110 -0.64 -5.86 9.25
N SER A 111 0.34 -5.89 10.14
CA SER A 111 1.69 -6.38 9.85
C SER A 111 1.76 -7.88 10.05
N PHE A 112 2.18 -8.63 9.04
CA PHE A 112 2.34 -10.08 9.10
C PHE A 112 3.76 -10.53 9.47
N LYS A 113 4.67 -9.60 9.77
CA LYS A 113 6.09 -9.90 10.10
C LYS A 113 6.26 -10.85 11.29
N LYS A 114 5.30 -10.88 12.22
CA LYS A 114 5.36 -11.73 13.41
C LYS A 114 4.59 -13.05 13.25
N SER A 115 3.65 -13.12 12.34
CA SER A 115 2.71 -14.24 12.16
C SER A 115 3.03 -15.12 10.97
N LEU A 116 3.78 -14.61 9.99
CA LEU A 116 4.21 -15.33 8.79
C LEU A 116 5.73 -15.24 8.67
N THR A 117 6.34 -16.34 8.22
CA THR A 117 7.75 -16.33 7.80
C THR A 117 7.92 -15.55 6.49
N GLU A 118 9.13 -15.13 6.18
CA GLU A 118 9.40 -14.48 4.88
C GLU A 118 9.09 -15.42 3.71
N GLU A 119 9.38 -16.71 3.88
CA GLU A 119 9.04 -17.75 2.90
C GLU A 119 7.53 -17.84 2.66
N ASP A 120 6.71 -17.84 3.72
CA ASP A 120 5.25 -17.81 3.62
C ASP A 120 4.77 -16.61 2.82
N ILE A 121 5.35 -15.44 3.08
CA ILE A 121 4.97 -14.21 2.38
C ILE A 121 5.36 -14.26 0.90
N TRP A 122 6.55 -14.79 0.56
CA TRP A 122 6.94 -15.01 -0.83
C TRP A 122 5.95 -15.92 -1.58
N MET A 123 5.48 -16.99 -0.93
CA MET A 123 4.45 -17.87 -1.52
C MET A 123 3.12 -17.14 -1.70
N VAL A 124 2.73 -16.27 -0.76
CA VAL A 124 1.56 -15.40 -0.92
C VAL A 124 1.74 -14.44 -2.10
N VAL A 125 2.91 -13.82 -2.26
CA VAL A 125 3.21 -12.97 -3.42
C VAL A 125 3.08 -13.74 -4.73
N THR A 126 3.57 -14.99 -4.78
CA THR A 126 3.42 -15.87 -5.94
C THR A 126 1.96 -16.13 -6.27
N TYR A 127 1.12 -16.39 -5.26
CA TYR A 127 -0.32 -16.54 -5.44
C TYR A 127 -0.99 -15.25 -5.94
N ILE A 128 -0.63 -14.08 -5.40
CA ILE A 128 -1.13 -12.79 -5.86
C ILE A 128 -0.83 -12.60 -7.36
N ARG A 129 0.40 -12.87 -7.80
CA ARG A 129 0.80 -12.78 -9.23
C ARG A 129 -0.03 -13.71 -10.11
N LYS A 130 -0.26 -14.94 -9.65
CA LYS A 130 -1.14 -15.89 -10.36
C LYS A 130 -2.55 -15.31 -10.50
N THR A 131 -3.12 -14.78 -9.43
CA THR A 131 -4.46 -14.17 -9.44
C THR A 131 -4.54 -12.96 -10.37
N GLN A 132 -3.47 -12.15 -10.45
CA GLN A 132 -3.38 -11.04 -11.40
C GLN A 132 -3.39 -11.52 -12.86
N ALA A 133 -2.68 -12.59 -13.17
CA ALA A 133 -2.55 -13.13 -14.52
C ALA A 133 -3.84 -13.80 -15.04
N GLU A 134 -4.60 -14.45 -14.16
CA GLU A 134 -5.82 -15.21 -14.56
C GLU A 134 -7.03 -14.33 -14.88
N ASN A 135 -7.00 -13.07 -14.50
CA ASN A 135 -8.15 -12.17 -14.62
C ASN A 135 -7.85 -10.95 -15.51
N ASN A 136 -6.83 -11.05 -16.36
CA ASN A 136 -6.50 -10.05 -17.39
C ASN A 136 -7.16 -10.38 -18.73
#